data_06ab38a3639998477600f454d795db1b
#
_entry.id   06ab38a3639998477600f454d795db1b
#
_cell.length_a   1.000
_cell.length_b   1.000
_cell.length_c   1.000
_cell.angle_alpha   90.00
_cell.angle_beta   90.00
_cell.angle_gamma   90.00
#
_symmetry.space_group_name_H-M   'P 1'
#
loop_
_entity.id
_entity.type
_entity.pdbx_description
1 polymer ?
#
loop_
_entity_poly.entity_id
_entity_poly.type
_entity_poly.pdbx_seq_one_letter_code
_entity_poly.pdbx_strand_id
1 'polypeptide(L)'
;MNILYVCRKDENGFIHIDYLDECVLIGLKELFGSQVVDVNKKLSLYTDYPDEMKYRLYGRGYTLTQNIEPHECDRDDIENKIRNKFYDYVVYAKIENCNDYFDLVYEHYPKNRIALLDGGDWMNIHPSVTYDTMFFKRECFLGMSNVNYSKYFNNIKPISFAFPTKRITRSQNKSKLLSTINPLDRTTYFDKDNPSEYKFKTEKEYYEEYQSSKFAITCQKAGWDCLRHYEIIGNGCIPLFHRVENAPPGTISMLPRRLLLQIRTMWENNQDFLIENYDEYFERLFHHFINNNTTIKLAEYFMKEMNDAKK
;
A
#
# COMPACT_ATOMS: atom_id res chain seq x y z
N MET A 1 22.62 -4.67 5.36
CA MET A 1 21.41 -5.35 5.95
C MET A 1 20.74 -6.12 4.85
N ASN A 2 20.71 -7.44 4.97
CA ASN A 2 20.16 -8.31 3.93
C ASN A 2 18.74 -8.75 4.32
N ILE A 3 17.80 -8.61 3.40
CA ILE A 3 16.39 -8.95 3.62
C ILE A 3 15.97 -9.99 2.58
N LEU A 4 15.44 -11.13 3.05
CA LEU A 4 14.76 -12.08 2.18
C LEU A 4 13.29 -11.70 2.10
N TYR A 5 12.79 -11.45 0.90
CA TYR A 5 11.40 -11.10 0.65
C TYR A 5 10.73 -12.20 -0.16
N VAL A 6 9.80 -12.91 0.47
CA VAL A 6 9.09 -14.03 -0.17
C VAL A 6 7.76 -13.52 -0.67
N CYS A 7 7.65 -13.31 -1.97
CA CYS A 7 6.41 -12.93 -2.65
C CYS A 7 5.83 -14.10 -3.46
N ARG A 8 4.57 -14.00 -3.82
CA ARG A 8 3.89 -15.03 -4.58
C ARG A 8 4.50 -15.17 -5.98
N LYS A 9 4.60 -16.39 -6.48
CA LYS A 9 4.95 -16.68 -7.88
C LYS A 9 3.83 -16.24 -8.81
N ASP A 10 4.21 -15.65 -9.93
CA ASP A 10 3.29 -15.44 -11.04
C ASP A 10 3.13 -16.77 -11.79
N GLU A 11 1.99 -17.42 -11.63
CA GLU A 11 1.69 -18.70 -12.24
C GLU A 11 0.77 -18.54 -13.46
N ASN A 12 1.09 -19.21 -14.55
CA ASN A 12 0.25 -19.27 -15.76
C ASN A 12 -0.12 -17.89 -16.36
N GLY A 13 0.73 -16.89 -16.20
CA GLY A 13 0.47 -15.53 -16.67
C GLY A 13 -0.54 -14.75 -15.85
N PHE A 14 -0.98 -15.29 -14.71
CA PHE A 14 -1.74 -14.56 -13.70
C PHE A 14 -0.79 -13.91 -12.72
N ILE A 15 -0.74 -12.58 -12.76
CA ILE A 15 0.01 -11.77 -11.82
C ILE A 15 -0.92 -11.48 -10.63
N HIS A 16 -0.57 -12.05 -9.48
CA HIS A 16 -1.30 -11.78 -8.25
C HIS A 16 -0.87 -10.44 -7.68
N ILE A 17 -1.81 -9.50 -7.68
CA ILE A 17 -1.62 -8.18 -7.10
C ILE A 17 -2.05 -8.21 -5.64
N ASP A 18 -1.14 -7.82 -4.76
CA ASP A 18 -1.44 -7.41 -3.39
C ASP A 18 -0.75 -6.06 -3.18
N TYR A 19 -1.53 -5.00 -3.14
CA TYR A 19 -1.01 -3.63 -3.07
C TYR A 19 -0.15 -3.36 -1.82
N LEU A 20 -0.43 -4.04 -0.69
CA LEU A 20 0.42 -3.88 0.50
C LEU A 20 1.80 -4.48 0.27
N ASP A 21 1.84 -5.72 -0.21
CA ASP A 21 3.07 -6.40 -0.60
C ASP A 21 3.90 -5.54 -1.56
N GLU A 22 3.25 -5.03 -2.60
CA GLU A 22 3.89 -4.20 -3.61
C GLU A 22 4.45 -2.90 -3.03
N CYS A 23 3.68 -2.18 -2.20
CA CYS A 23 4.14 -0.95 -1.54
C CYS A 23 5.34 -1.19 -0.64
N VAL A 24 5.31 -2.27 0.16
CA VAL A 24 6.42 -2.62 1.07
C VAL A 24 7.67 -3.01 0.29
N LEU A 25 7.53 -3.87 -0.73
CA LEU A 25 8.67 -4.30 -1.55
C LEU A 25 9.32 -3.12 -2.28
N ILE A 26 8.51 -2.24 -2.90
CA ILE A 26 9.02 -1.02 -3.57
C ILE A 26 9.83 -0.19 -2.56
N GLY A 27 9.26 0.12 -1.40
CA GLY A 27 9.94 0.95 -0.41
C GLY A 27 11.21 0.31 0.15
N LEU A 28 11.20 -1.00 0.41
CA LEU A 28 12.41 -1.71 0.84
C LEU A 28 13.50 -1.71 -0.23
N LYS A 29 13.13 -1.87 -1.51
CA LYS A 29 14.07 -1.78 -2.63
C LYS A 29 14.60 -0.35 -2.81
N GLU A 30 13.78 0.67 -2.59
CA GLU A 30 14.22 2.07 -2.61
C GLU A 30 15.25 2.34 -1.50
N LEU A 31 15.13 1.74 -0.31
CA LEU A 31 16.05 1.93 0.80
C LEU A 31 17.33 1.09 0.71
N PHE A 32 17.21 -0.16 0.26
CA PHE A 32 18.29 -1.15 0.42
C PHE A 32 18.74 -1.80 -0.91
N GLY A 33 18.12 -1.46 -2.02
CA GLY A 33 18.52 -1.91 -3.35
C GLY A 33 18.62 -3.43 -3.49
N SER A 34 19.78 -3.90 -3.95
CA SER A 34 20.07 -5.33 -4.15
C SER A 34 20.15 -6.17 -2.88
N GLN A 35 20.25 -5.54 -1.70
CA GLN A 35 20.24 -6.22 -0.40
C GLN A 35 18.85 -6.80 -0.06
N VAL A 36 17.80 -6.36 -0.73
CA VAL A 36 16.46 -6.98 -0.65
C VAL A 36 16.36 -8.03 -1.73
N VAL A 37 16.37 -9.30 -1.35
CA VAL A 37 16.26 -10.42 -2.28
C VAL A 37 14.80 -10.87 -2.34
N ASP A 38 14.10 -10.50 -3.39
CA ASP A 38 12.74 -10.97 -3.68
C ASP A 38 12.83 -12.34 -4.39
N VAL A 39 12.52 -13.41 -3.68
CA VAL A 39 12.71 -14.79 -4.11
C VAL A 39 12.00 -15.08 -5.43
N ASN A 40 10.74 -14.73 -5.49
CA ASN A 40 9.91 -14.87 -6.68
C ASN A 40 9.77 -13.49 -7.33
N LYS A 41 10.72 -13.10 -8.20
CA LYS A 41 10.74 -11.78 -8.83
C LYS A 41 9.34 -11.37 -9.30
N LYS A 42 8.80 -10.30 -8.70
CA LYS A 42 7.48 -9.75 -9.05
C LYS A 42 7.64 -8.85 -10.27
N LEU A 43 7.59 -9.46 -11.45
CA LEU A 43 7.99 -8.86 -12.74
C LEU A 43 7.31 -7.51 -12.99
N SER A 44 6.02 -7.38 -12.67
CA SER A 44 5.26 -6.14 -12.93
C SER A 44 5.79 -4.90 -12.21
N LEU A 45 6.53 -5.07 -11.11
CA LEU A 45 7.09 -3.95 -10.35
C LEU A 45 8.36 -3.37 -10.95
N TYR A 46 9.03 -4.11 -11.83
CA TYR A 46 10.31 -3.71 -12.43
C TYR A 46 10.11 -2.84 -13.68
N THR A 47 11.01 -1.88 -13.89
CA THR A 47 10.94 -0.91 -15.00
C THR A 47 11.10 -1.57 -16.37
N ASP A 48 11.63 -2.78 -16.45
CA ASP A 48 11.76 -3.61 -17.66
C ASP A 48 10.48 -4.41 -17.99
N TYR A 49 9.40 -4.29 -17.18
CA TYR A 49 8.12 -4.95 -17.47
C TYR A 49 7.46 -4.32 -18.71
N PRO A 50 7.03 -5.14 -19.72
CA PRO A 50 6.48 -4.64 -20.96
C PRO A 50 5.17 -3.86 -20.78
N ASP A 51 5.08 -2.68 -21.40
CA ASP A 51 3.88 -1.82 -21.31
C ASP A 51 2.63 -2.51 -21.88
N GLU A 52 2.78 -3.27 -22.93
CA GLU A 52 1.71 -4.04 -23.58
C GLU A 52 1.13 -5.14 -22.68
N MET A 53 1.79 -5.49 -21.59
CA MET A 53 1.29 -6.49 -20.63
C MET A 53 0.47 -5.86 -19.50
N LYS A 54 0.53 -4.55 -19.29
CA LYS A 54 -0.13 -3.85 -18.17
C LYS A 54 -1.64 -4.02 -18.17
N TYR A 55 -2.28 -4.17 -19.34
CA TYR A 55 -3.73 -4.36 -19.41
C TYR A 55 -4.23 -5.62 -18.71
N ARG A 56 -3.33 -6.61 -18.50
CA ARG A 56 -3.65 -7.86 -17.78
C ARG A 56 -3.65 -7.71 -16.27
N LEU A 57 -3.07 -6.61 -15.77
CA LEU A 57 -2.99 -6.34 -14.34
C LEU A 57 -4.32 -5.76 -13.84
N TYR A 58 -4.69 -6.11 -12.60
CA TYR A 58 -5.81 -5.46 -11.93
C TYR A 58 -5.59 -3.95 -11.89
N GLY A 59 -6.63 -3.16 -12.17
CA GLY A 59 -6.49 -1.70 -12.26
C GLY A 59 -5.51 -1.25 -13.35
N ARG A 60 -5.24 -2.08 -14.38
CA ARG A 60 -4.23 -1.86 -15.43
C ARG A 60 -2.81 -1.63 -14.89
N GLY A 61 -2.54 -2.05 -13.66
CA GLY A 61 -1.26 -1.87 -13.01
C GLY A 61 -0.90 -0.41 -12.68
N TYR A 62 -1.87 0.50 -12.72
CA TYR A 62 -1.59 1.91 -12.38
C TYR A 62 -0.99 2.03 -10.99
N THR A 63 -0.14 3.02 -10.81
CA THR A 63 0.56 3.40 -9.58
C THR A 63 1.73 2.50 -9.21
N LEU A 64 1.55 1.18 -9.11
CA LEU A 64 2.58 0.31 -8.53
C LEU A 64 3.47 -0.39 -9.56
N THR A 65 3.04 -0.50 -10.82
CA THR A 65 3.85 -1.12 -11.88
C THR A 65 5.08 -0.29 -12.22
N GLN A 66 6.21 -0.95 -12.55
CA GLN A 66 7.45 -0.31 -13.02
C GLN A 66 8.05 0.72 -12.03
N ASN A 67 8.07 0.39 -10.74
CA ASN A 67 8.66 1.26 -9.71
C ASN A 67 10.06 0.82 -9.27
N ILE A 68 10.50 -0.38 -9.61
CA ILE A 68 11.79 -0.94 -9.17
C ILE A 68 12.72 -1.03 -10.37
N GLU A 69 13.92 -0.45 -10.24
CA GLU A 69 14.97 -0.66 -11.23
C GLU A 69 15.45 -2.12 -11.19
N PRO A 70 15.75 -2.74 -12.34
CA PRO A 70 16.25 -4.10 -12.39
C PRO A 70 17.69 -4.14 -11.87
N HIS A 71 17.84 -4.32 -10.57
CA HIS A 71 19.14 -4.60 -9.95
C HIS A 71 19.38 -6.10 -9.92
N GLU A 72 20.62 -6.49 -10.13
CA GLU A 72 21.03 -7.86 -9.87
C GLU A 72 20.87 -8.17 -8.39
N CYS A 73 19.98 -9.10 -8.09
CA CYS A 73 19.83 -9.69 -6.76
C CYS A 73 20.32 -11.13 -6.83
N ASP A 74 21.15 -11.51 -5.89
CA ASP A 74 21.61 -12.89 -5.78
C ASP A 74 20.49 -13.78 -5.21
N ARG A 75 19.75 -14.42 -6.12
CA ARG A 75 18.67 -15.38 -5.80
C ARG A 75 19.13 -16.82 -5.77
N ASP A 76 20.44 -17.06 -5.91
CA ASP A 76 20.99 -18.40 -5.90
C ASP A 76 21.16 -18.90 -4.46
N ASP A 77 21.11 -20.22 -4.29
CA ASP A 77 21.45 -20.91 -3.05
C ASP A 77 20.72 -20.39 -1.78
N ILE A 78 19.45 -20.00 -1.95
CA ILE A 78 18.61 -19.41 -0.89
C ILE A 78 18.57 -20.30 0.37
N GLU A 79 18.43 -21.63 0.23
CA GLU A 79 18.36 -22.56 1.37
C GLU A 79 19.63 -22.50 2.22
N ASN A 80 20.82 -22.55 1.62
CA ASN A 80 22.06 -22.45 2.37
C ASN A 80 22.26 -21.08 3.00
N LYS A 81 21.82 -19.99 2.31
CA LYS A 81 21.80 -18.65 2.88
C LYS A 81 20.91 -18.57 4.12
N ILE A 82 19.73 -19.23 4.09
CA ILE A 82 18.84 -19.31 5.26
C ILE A 82 19.53 -20.09 6.40
N ARG A 83 20.07 -21.28 6.12
CA ARG A 83 20.76 -22.12 7.14
C ARG A 83 21.93 -21.39 7.78
N ASN A 84 22.65 -20.58 7.01
CA ASN A 84 23.78 -19.79 7.48
C ASN A 84 23.37 -18.43 8.07
N LYS A 85 22.06 -18.13 8.21
CA LYS A 85 21.53 -16.90 8.78
C LYS A 85 22.06 -15.63 8.06
N PHE A 86 22.19 -15.72 6.74
CA PHE A 86 22.71 -14.63 5.90
C PHE A 86 21.80 -13.39 5.90
N TYR A 87 20.48 -13.60 6.03
CA TYR A 87 19.51 -12.51 6.04
C TYR A 87 19.31 -11.97 7.47
N ASP A 88 19.22 -10.67 7.60
CA ASP A 88 18.89 -10.02 8.87
C ASP A 88 17.39 -10.14 9.20
N TYR A 89 16.54 -10.16 8.17
CA TYR A 89 15.08 -10.30 8.26
C TYR A 89 14.54 -11.14 7.12
N VAL A 90 13.42 -11.79 7.38
CA VAL A 90 12.62 -12.51 6.38
C VAL A 90 11.20 -11.98 6.38
N VAL A 91 10.68 -11.59 5.21
CA VAL A 91 9.36 -11.02 5.03
C VAL A 91 8.54 -11.91 4.12
N TYR A 92 7.37 -12.29 4.57
CA TYR A 92 6.38 -13.03 3.78
C TYR A 92 5.25 -12.10 3.38
N ALA A 93 5.08 -11.92 2.08
CA ALA A 93 4.07 -11.03 1.51
C ALA A 93 2.63 -11.45 1.85
N LYS A 94 2.36 -12.75 1.77
CA LYS A 94 1.07 -13.35 2.11
C LYS A 94 1.28 -14.83 2.39
N ILE A 95 1.50 -15.18 3.64
CA ILE A 95 1.90 -16.52 4.05
C ILE A 95 0.98 -17.65 3.55
N GLU A 96 -0.30 -17.37 3.37
CA GLU A 96 -1.27 -18.36 2.86
C GLU A 96 -0.93 -18.84 1.44
N ASN A 97 -0.28 -18.00 0.65
CA ASN A 97 0.03 -18.23 -0.75
C ASN A 97 1.53 -18.10 -1.09
N CYS A 98 2.36 -17.76 -0.09
CA CYS A 98 3.78 -17.49 -0.24
C CYS A 98 4.53 -18.11 0.94
N ASN A 99 4.60 -19.42 0.98
CA ASN A 99 5.23 -20.15 2.09
C ASN A 99 6.56 -20.84 1.67
N ASP A 100 7.14 -20.44 0.55
CA ASP A 100 8.44 -20.95 0.13
C ASP A 100 9.45 -20.80 1.27
N TYR A 101 10.14 -21.87 1.61
CA TYR A 101 11.15 -21.96 2.69
C TYR A 101 10.61 -21.67 4.10
N PHE A 102 9.30 -21.58 4.34
CA PHE A 102 8.77 -21.12 5.64
C PHE A 102 9.24 -21.99 6.81
N ASP A 103 9.14 -23.31 6.71
CA ASP A 103 9.56 -24.21 7.78
C ASP A 103 11.06 -24.07 8.09
N LEU A 104 11.89 -23.94 7.05
CA LEU A 104 13.33 -23.74 7.19
C LEU A 104 13.66 -22.39 7.86
N VAL A 105 12.97 -21.33 7.46
CA VAL A 105 13.12 -20.00 8.07
C VAL A 105 12.67 -20.04 9.52
N TYR A 106 11.52 -20.65 9.81
CA TYR A 106 10.94 -20.71 11.14
C TYR A 106 11.82 -21.52 12.13
N GLU A 107 12.55 -22.52 11.61
CA GLU A 107 13.53 -23.30 12.38
C GLU A 107 14.80 -22.50 12.69
N HIS A 108 15.30 -21.70 11.72
CA HIS A 108 16.62 -21.07 11.80
C HIS A 108 16.62 -19.63 12.30
N TYR A 109 15.49 -18.90 12.16
CA TYR A 109 15.40 -17.48 12.54
C TYR A 109 14.61 -17.27 13.82
N PRO A 110 15.02 -16.32 14.68
CA PRO A 110 14.18 -15.90 15.80
C PRO A 110 12.90 -15.22 15.26
N LYS A 111 11.79 -15.47 15.93
CA LYS A 111 10.45 -15.06 15.48
C LYS A 111 10.29 -13.55 15.23
N ASN A 112 10.99 -12.74 16.00
CA ASN A 112 11.03 -11.28 15.85
C ASN A 112 11.85 -10.78 14.65
N ARG A 113 12.45 -11.69 13.88
CA ARG A 113 13.09 -11.39 12.58
C ARG A 113 12.26 -11.86 11.38
N ILE A 114 11.10 -12.45 11.64
CA ILE A 114 10.17 -12.92 10.62
C ILE A 114 8.96 -12.00 10.63
N ALA A 115 8.62 -11.44 9.48
CA ALA A 115 7.44 -10.59 9.29
C ALA A 115 6.44 -11.27 8.35
N LEU A 116 5.17 -11.23 8.73
CA LEU A 116 4.05 -11.64 7.88
C LEU A 116 3.23 -10.40 7.52
N LEU A 117 2.97 -10.20 6.24
CA LEU A 117 2.10 -9.13 5.76
C LEU A 117 0.69 -9.68 5.49
N ASP A 118 -0.33 -8.96 5.94
CA ASP A 118 -1.73 -9.22 5.63
C ASP A 118 -2.37 -7.96 5.04
N GLY A 119 -2.40 -7.90 3.71
CA GLY A 119 -3.04 -6.86 2.90
C GLY A 119 -4.54 -7.09 2.64
N GLY A 120 -5.12 -8.14 3.22
CA GLY A 120 -6.52 -8.50 3.01
C GLY A 120 -7.52 -7.41 3.42
N ASP A 121 -8.66 -7.37 2.73
CA ASP A 121 -9.74 -6.37 2.96
C ASP A 121 -10.55 -6.64 4.22
N TRP A 122 -10.33 -7.75 4.88
CA TRP A 122 -11.08 -8.18 6.06
C TRP A 122 -10.41 -7.75 7.36
N MET A 123 -11.20 -7.29 8.33
CA MET A 123 -10.70 -6.92 9.67
C MET A 123 -10.36 -8.14 10.55
N ASN A 124 -10.77 -9.33 10.16
CA ASN A 124 -10.43 -10.55 10.89
C ASN A 124 -8.92 -10.85 10.74
N ILE A 125 -8.31 -11.19 11.86
CA ILE A 125 -6.89 -11.58 11.90
C ILE A 125 -6.77 -13.02 11.38
N HIS A 126 -5.84 -13.21 10.46
CA HIS A 126 -5.58 -14.53 9.91
C HIS A 126 -4.93 -15.45 10.94
N PRO A 127 -5.27 -16.76 10.97
CA PRO A 127 -4.69 -17.73 11.93
C PRO A 127 -3.16 -17.80 11.94
N SER A 128 -2.46 -17.41 10.88
CA SER A 128 -0.99 -17.36 10.83
C SER A 128 -0.36 -16.46 11.90
N VAL A 129 -1.13 -15.57 12.54
CA VAL A 129 -0.67 -14.82 13.71
C VAL A 129 -0.19 -15.74 14.84
N THR A 130 -0.68 -16.99 14.88
CA THR A 130 -0.27 -18.01 15.88
C THR A 130 1.18 -18.48 15.73
N TYR A 131 1.85 -18.16 14.62
CA TYR A 131 3.30 -18.35 14.50
C TYR A 131 4.10 -17.45 15.43
N ASP A 132 3.43 -16.46 16.05
CA ASP A 132 4.05 -15.57 17.03
C ASP A 132 5.24 -14.75 16.48
N THR A 133 5.18 -14.45 15.20
CA THR A 133 6.11 -13.59 14.49
C THR A 133 5.57 -12.15 14.43
N MET A 134 6.33 -11.22 13.86
CA MET A 134 5.80 -9.88 13.58
C MET A 134 4.70 -9.97 12.51
N PHE A 135 3.52 -9.41 12.79
CA PHE A 135 2.36 -9.49 11.93
C PHE A 135 1.85 -8.08 11.56
N PHE A 136 1.96 -7.72 10.29
CA PHE A 136 1.55 -6.42 9.79
C PHE A 136 0.20 -6.53 9.10
N LYS A 137 -0.81 -5.87 9.66
CA LYS A 137 -2.21 -5.95 9.19
C LYS A 137 -2.70 -4.62 8.67
N ARG A 138 -3.19 -4.59 7.41
CA ARG A 138 -3.74 -3.38 6.79
C ARG A 138 -5.09 -2.97 7.40
N GLU A 139 -6.06 -3.85 7.38
CA GLU A 139 -7.36 -3.62 8.03
C GLU A 139 -7.28 -4.08 9.49
N CYS A 140 -6.43 -3.40 10.29
CA CYS A 140 -6.11 -3.81 11.63
C CYS A 140 -7.18 -3.37 12.64
N PHE A 141 -8.00 -4.31 13.11
CA PHE A 141 -8.98 -4.07 14.16
C PHE A 141 -8.80 -5.06 15.30
N LEU A 142 -8.28 -4.58 16.43
CA LEU A 142 -8.02 -5.38 17.64
C LEU A 142 -9.24 -5.38 18.59
N GLY A 143 -10.43 -5.55 18.03
CA GLY A 143 -11.69 -5.55 18.77
C GLY A 143 -12.20 -6.96 19.09
N MET A 144 -13.45 -7.02 19.56
CA MET A 144 -14.11 -8.26 20.04
C MET A 144 -14.10 -9.41 19.03
N SER A 145 -14.18 -9.12 17.73
CA SER A 145 -14.15 -10.16 16.68
C SER A 145 -12.82 -10.94 16.63
N ASN A 146 -11.75 -10.40 17.22
CA ASN A 146 -10.41 -10.97 17.21
C ASN A 146 -9.90 -11.38 18.59
N VAL A 147 -10.78 -11.46 19.59
CA VAL A 147 -10.41 -11.74 20.99
C VAL A 147 -9.64 -13.06 21.18
N ASN A 148 -9.90 -14.06 20.33
CA ASN A 148 -9.19 -15.34 20.36
C ASN A 148 -7.68 -15.22 20.08
N TYR A 149 -7.25 -14.11 19.47
CA TYR A 149 -5.85 -13.80 19.17
C TYR A 149 -5.25 -12.76 20.11
N SER A 150 -5.93 -12.41 21.20
CA SER A 150 -5.50 -11.32 22.11
C SER A 150 -4.08 -11.50 22.66
N LYS A 151 -3.62 -12.72 22.89
CA LYS A 151 -2.26 -12.98 23.35
C LYS A 151 -1.17 -12.59 22.35
N TYR A 152 -1.52 -12.42 21.07
CA TYR A 152 -0.60 -12.02 19.99
C TYR A 152 -0.70 -10.53 19.64
N PHE A 153 -1.58 -9.75 20.28
CA PHE A 153 -1.83 -8.36 19.88
C PHE A 153 -0.57 -7.48 19.91
N ASN A 154 0.39 -7.78 20.79
CA ASN A 154 1.66 -7.04 20.86
C ASN A 154 2.50 -7.19 19.59
N ASN A 155 2.37 -8.32 18.89
CA ASN A 155 3.10 -8.62 17.66
C ASN A 155 2.36 -8.11 16.41
N ILE A 156 1.10 -7.67 16.55
CA ILE A 156 0.30 -7.14 15.45
C ILE A 156 0.53 -5.64 15.32
N LYS A 157 0.95 -5.21 14.15
CA LYS A 157 1.19 -3.81 13.82
C LYS A 157 0.25 -3.35 12.71
N PRO A 158 -0.47 -2.24 12.90
CA PRO A 158 -1.25 -1.66 11.82
C PRO A 158 -0.30 -1.14 10.75
N ILE A 159 -0.66 -1.37 9.49
CA ILE A 159 0.08 -0.88 8.33
C ILE A 159 -0.92 -0.38 7.29
N SER A 160 -0.49 0.50 6.40
CA SER A 160 -1.33 1.06 5.35
C SER A 160 -0.67 0.92 3.99
N PHE A 161 -1.43 1.18 2.93
CA PHE A 161 -0.86 1.39 1.60
C PHE A 161 0.03 2.63 1.59
N ALA A 162 0.79 2.77 0.52
CA ALA A 162 1.65 3.93 0.26
C ALA A 162 1.69 4.27 -1.23
N PHE A 163 2.11 5.48 -1.53
CA PHE A 163 2.29 5.94 -2.91
C PHE A 163 3.78 5.95 -3.27
N PRO A 164 4.17 5.47 -4.46
CA PRO A 164 5.56 5.45 -4.87
C PRO A 164 6.19 6.85 -4.83
N THR A 165 7.31 6.98 -4.13
CA THR A 165 7.97 8.27 -3.87
C THR A 165 8.28 9.03 -5.15
N LYS A 166 8.76 8.32 -6.17
CA LYS A 166 9.14 8.92 -7.46
C LYS A 166 7.98 9.39 -8.33
N ARG A 167 6.73 9.03 -7.98
CA ARG A 167 5.51 9.39 -8.74
C ARG A 167 4.75 10.57 -8.16
N ILE A 168 5.21 11.13 -7.05
CA ILE A 168 4.55 12.26 -6.40
C ILE A 168 4.58 13.47 -7.32
N THR A 169 3.41 14.05 -7.54
CA THR A 169 3.25 15.25 -8.36
C THR A 169 2.50 16.33 -7.58
N ARG A 170 3.21 17.39 -7.21
CA ARG A 170 2.59 18.57 -6.63
C ARG A 170 2.08 19.49 -7.75
N SER A 171 0.88 19.22 -8.26
CA SER A 171 0.27 20.06 -9.29
C SER A 171 -0.30 21.35 -8.70
N GLN A 172 0.12 22.48 -9.25
CA GLN A 172 -0.39 23.82 -8.89
C GLN A 172 -1.51 24.30 -9.83
N ASN A 173 -1.60 23.74 -11.02
CA ASN A 173 -2.57 24.15 -12.04
C ASN A 173 -3.91 23.44 -11.83
N LYS A 174 -4.76 24.00 -10.96
CA LYS A 174 -6.09 23.47 -10.65
C LYS A 174 -7.16 24.15 -11.52
N SER A 175 -7.56 23.50 -12.61
CA SER A 175 -8.60 23.99 -13.52
C SER A 175 -10.01 23.56 -13.12
N LYS A 176 -10.14 22.58 -12.20
CA LYS A 176 -11.41 22.01 -11.74
C LYS A 176 -11.52 22.10 -10.23
N LEU A 177 -12.72 22.38 -9.75
CA LEU A 177 -13.02 22.33 -8.32
C LEU A 177 -13.07 20.87 -7.83
N LEU A 178 -13.77 20.01 -8.57
CA LEU A 178 -13.98 18.60 -8.20
C LEU A 178 -13.60 17.69 -9.37
N SER A 179 -12.93 16.60 -9.06
CA SER A 179 -12.63 15.53 -10.03
C SER A 179 -13.91 14.87 -10.53
N THR A 180 -13.92 14.51 -11.80
CA THR A 180 -15.02 13.75 -12.41
C THR A 180 -15.06 12.30 -11.92
N ILE A 181 -14.00 11.82 -11.29
CA ILE A 181 -13.92 10.48 -10.72
C ILE A 181 -14.68 10.44 -9.38
N ASN A 182 -15.79 9.72 -9.36
CA ASN A 182 -16.60 9.54 -8.16
C ASN A 182 -16.79 8.03 -7.88
N PRO A 183 -16.13 7.45 -6.86
CA PRO A 183 -16.24 6.03 -6.55
C PRO A 183 -17.62 5.58 -6.06
N LEU A 184 -18.48 6.51 -5.70
CA LEU A 184 -19.87 6.25 -5.36
C LEU A 184 -20.74 6.05 -6.61
N ASP A 185 -20.24 6.47 -7.78
CA ASP A 185 -20.87 6.29 -9.08
C ASP A 185 -19.93 5.54 -10.03
N ARG A 186 -20.24 4.27 -10.28
CA ARG A 186 -19.41 3.38 -11.13
C ARG A 186 -19.27 3.90 -12.56
N THR A 187 -20.25 4.65 -13.08
CA THR A 187 -20.21 5.20 -14.46
C THR A 187 -19.08 6.20 -14.67
N THR A 188 -18.53 6.75 -13.59
CA THR A 188 -17.41 7.70 -13.65
C THR A 188 -16.05 7.04 -13.85
N TYR A 189 -15.95 5.73 -13.53
CA TYR A 189 -14.72 4.93 -13.65
C TYR A 189 -14.67 4.08 -14.88
N PHE A 190 -15.83 3.51 -15.24
CA PHE A 190 -15.91 2.55 -16.33
C PHE A 190 -16.41 3.24 -17.60
N ASP A 191 -16.03 2.66 -18.72
CA ASP A 191 -16.52 3.09 -20.01
C ASP A 191 -18.05 2.88 -20.08
N LYS A 192 -18.78 3.86 -20.61
CA LYS A 192 -20.25 3.80 -20.69
C LYS A 192 -20.72 2.70 -21.65
N ASP A 193 -19.97 2.51 -22.71
CA ASP A 193 -20.29 1.54 -23.76
C ASP A 193 -19.73 0.14 -23.44
N ASN A 194 -18.68 0.06 -22.58
CA ASN A 194 -18.11 -1.19 -22.08
C ASN A 194 -17.85 -1.12 -20.58
N PRO A 195 -18.85 -1.47 -19.72
CA PRO A 195 -18.72 -1.38 -18.26
C PRO A 195 -17.65 -2.29 -17.62
N SER A 196 -17.03 -3.17 -18.40
CA SER A 196 -15.89 -3.98 -17.96
C SER A 196 -14.55 -3.27 -18.14
N GLU A 197 -14.49 -2.18 -18.89
CA GLU A 197 -13.29 -1.40 -19.15
C GLU A 197 -13.24 -0.11 -18.36
N TYR A 198 -12.02 0.29 -17.96
CA TYR A 198 -11.79 1.59 -17.36
C TYR A 198 -11.94 2.71 -18.40
N LYS A 199 -12.57 3.81 -17.98
CA LYS A 199 -12.72 5.03 -18.78
C LYS A 199 -11.38 5.61 -19.21
N PHE A 200 -10.40 5.65 -18.30
CA PHE A 200 -9.05 6.14 -18.57
C PHE A 200 -8.24 5.02 -19.23
N LYS A 201 -7.70 5.31 -20.40
CA LYS A 201 -6.95 4.30 -21.18
C LYS A 201 -5.47 4.24 -20.75
N THR A 202 -4.96 5.32 -20.16
CA THR A 202 -3.58 5.44 -19.67
C THR A 202 -3.54 5.92 -18.22
N GLU A 203 -2.47 5.57 -17.51
CA GLU A 203 -2.20 6.07 -16.17
C GLU A 203 -2.06 7.60 -16.15
N LYS A 204 -1.46 8.16 -17.22
CA LYS A 204 -1.30 9.60 -17.40
C LYS A 204 -2.65 10.31 -17.39
N GLU A 205 -3.61 9.87 -18.21
CA GLU A 205 -4.98 10.44 -18.24
C GLU A 205 -5.66 10.34 -16.86
N TYR A 206 -5.50 9.21 -16.17
CA TYR A 206 -6.05 8.98 -14.84
C TYR A 206 -5.47 9.96 -13.81
N TYR A 207 -4.17 10.20 -13.84
CA TYR A 207 -3.51 11.13 -12.93
C TYR A 207 -3.77 12.59 -13.27
N GLU A 208 -3.82 12.96 -14.56
CA GLU A 208 -4.16 14.32 -15.00
C GLU A 208 -5.53 14.77 -14.50
N GLU A 209 -6.47 13.82 -14.35
CA GLU A 209 -7.78 14.12 -13.77
C GLU A 209 -7.67 14.60 -12.31
N TYR A 210 -6.84 13.95 -11.48
CA TYR A 210 -6.57 14.40 -10.11
C TYR A 210 -5.69 15.66 -10.08
N GLN A 211 -4.66 15.71 -10.89
CA GLN A 211 -3.73 16.85 -10.95
C GLN A 211 -4.44 18.15 -11.34
N SER A 212 -5.43 18.10 -12.19
CA SER A 212 -6.23 19.26 -12.60
C SER A 212 -7.33 19.65 -11.61
N SER A 213 -7.63 18.81 -10.60
CA SER A 213 -8.73 19.01 -9.66
C SER A 213 -8.22 19.45 -8.28
N LYS A 214 -8.97 20.36 -7.61
CA LYS A 214 -8.71 20.71 -6.22
C LYS A 214 -9.10 19.58 -5.28
N PHE A 215 -10.29 19.00 -5.47
CA PHE A 215 -10.85 17.96 -4.63
C PHE A 215 -11.23 16.73 -5.44
N ALA A 216 -11.21 15.56 -4.79
CA ALA A 216 -11.71 14.31 -5.37
C ALA A 216 -12.43 13.46 -4.33
N ILE A 217 -13.59 12.90 -4.69
CA ILE A 217 -14.34 12.01 -3.81
C ILE A 217 -13.61 10.68 -3.69
N THR A 218 -13.52 10.18 -2.46
CA THR A 218 -13.06 8.82 -2.18
C THR A 218 -13.91 8.18 -1.10
N CYS A 219 -13.91 6.85 -1.06
CA CYS A 219 -14.68 6.08 -0.11
C CYS A 219 -14.03 4.71 0.12
N GLN A 220 -14.50 4.02 1.16
CA GLN A 220 -14.26 2.60 1.34
C GLN A 220 -14.67 1.82 0.07
N LYS A 221 -13.85 0.80 -0.27
CA LYS A 221 -14.23 -0.25 -1.22
C LYS A 221 -14.51 -1.55 -0.44
N ALA A 222 -13.77 -2.62 -0.74
CA ALA A 222 -13.82 -3.84 0.05
C ALA A 222 -13.20 -3.59 1.45
N GLY A 223 -12.02 -2.95 1.52
CA GLY A 223 -11.43 -2.44 2.75
C GLY A 223 -11.58 -0.92 2.88
N TRP A 224 -11.30 -0.40 4.07
CA TRP A 224 -11.24 1.04 4.34
C TRP A 224 -10.02 1.70 3.73
N ASP A 225 -8.89 1.03 3.79
CA ASP A 225 -7.65 1.50 3.20
C ASP A 225 -7.60 1.11 1.71
N CYS A 226 -7.68 2.10 0.84
CA CYS A 226 -7.67 1.93 -0.61
C CYS A 226 -6.53 2.74 -1.23
N LEU A 227 -5.83 2.17 -2.20
CA LEU A 227 -4.72 2.84 -2.89
C LEU A 227 -5.13 4.20 -3.48
N ARG A 228 -6.38 4.35 -3.91
CA ARG A 228 -6.94 5.61 -4.42
C ARG A 228 -6.79 6.79 -3.46
N HIS A 229 -6.86 6.60 -2.16
CA HIS A 229 -6.67 7.71 -1.21
C HIS A 229 -5.29 8.34 -1.38
N TYR A 230 -4.30 7.50 -1.58
CA TYR A 230 -2.90 7.87 -1.78
C TYR A 230 -2.65 8.43 -3.18
N GLU A 231 -3.31 7.88 -4.20
CA GLU A 231 -3.26 8.38 -5.57
C GLU A 231 -3.78 9.81 -5.68
N ILE A 232 -4.89 10.12 -5.01
CA ILE A 232 -5.46 11.47 -4.97
C ILE A 232 -4.45 12.45 -4.37
N ILE A 233 -3.92 12.16 -3.17
CA ILE A 233 -2.99 13.05 -2.48
C ILE A 233 -1.66 13.14 -3.22
N GLY A 234 -1.13 12.00 -3.67
CA GLY A 234 0.13 11.92 -4.41
C GLY A 234 0.13 12.68 -5.74
N ASN A 235 -1.06 12.92 -6.31
CA ASN A 235 -1.27 13.75 -7.50
C ASN A 235 -1.71 15.19 -7.15
N GLY A 236 -1.50 15.63 -5.92
CA GLY A 236 -1.72 17.02 -5.52
C GLY A 236 -3.19 17.40 -5.38
N CYS A 237 -4.09 16.49 -5.09
CA CYS A 237 -5.51 16.70 -4.91
C CYS A 237 -5.94 16.39 -3.46
N ILE A 238 -6.97 17.08 -2.95
CA ILE A 238 -7.50 16.83 -1.60
C ILE A 238 -8.61 15.77 -1.68
N PRO A 239 -8.51 14.65 -0.94
CA PRO A 239 -9.57 13.66 -0.89
C PRO A 239 -10.73 14.11 0.00
N LEU A 240 -11.94 14.07 -0.54
CA LEU A 240 -13.20 14.15 0.21
C LEU A 240 -13.61 12.73 0.58
N PHE A 241 -13.20 12.28 1.76
CA PHE A 241 -13.35 10.90 2.16
C PHE A 241 -14.75 10.64 2.74
N HIS A 242 -15.61 10.00 1.95
CA HIS A 242 -16.98 9.68 2.33
C HIS A 242 -17.01 8.73 3.54
N ARG A 243 -17.68 9.16 4.62
CA ARG A 243 -17.86 8.41 5.88
C ARG A 243 -16.55 7.98 6.56
N VAL A 244 -15.49 8.80 6.47
CA VAL A 244 -14.20 8.51 7.14
C VAL A 244 -14.34 8.31 8.65
N GLU A 245 -15.35 8.92 9.29
CA GLU A 245 -15.68 8.76 10.70
C GLU A 245 -16.02 7.32 11.10
N ASN A 246 -16.54 6.54 10.14
CA ASN A 246 -16.94 5.15 10.37
C ASN A 246 -15.77 4.16 10.23
N ALA A 247 -14.60 4.62 9.78
CA ALA A 247 -13.43 3.75 9.65
C ALA A 247 -13.02 3.21 11.03
N PRO A 248 -12.90 1.89 11.24
CA PRO A 248 -12.50 1.32 12.52
C PRO A 248 -11.10 1.80 12.95
N PRO A 249 -10.82 1.83 14.26
CA PRO A 249 -9.46 2.06 14.75
C PRO A 249 -8.47 1.05 14.16
N GLY A 250 -7.30 1.52 13.72
CA GLY A 250 -6.25 0.69 13.13
C GLY A 250 -6.37 0.48 11.62
N THR A 251 -7.49 0.87 10.99
CA THR A 251 -7.58 1.00 9.52
C THR A 251 -7.11 2.39 9.09
N ILE A 252 -6.66 2.56 7.83
CA ILE A 252 -6.09 3.83 7.35
C ILE A 252 -5.10 4.47 8.35
N SER A 253 -4.29 3.63 9.00
CA SER A 253 -3.53 3.97 10.20
C SER A 253 -2.48 5.06 9.99
N MET A 254 -1.95 5.20 8.77
CA MET A 254 -0.93 6.19 8.43
C MET A 254 -1.50 7.47 7.82
N LEU A 255 -2.78 7.52 7.48
CA LEU A 255 -3.44 8.74 6.97
C LEU A 255 -3.86 9.67 8.12
N PRO A 256 -3.85 11.00 7.93
CA PRO A 256 -4.23 11.97 8.94
C PRO A 256 -5.75 12.05 9.12
N ARG A 257 -6.34 11.01 9.69
CA ARG A 257 -7.80 10.82 9.80
C ARG A 257 -8.55 12.03 10.34
N ARG A 258 -7.99 12.72 11.35
CA ARG A 258 -8.63 13.92 11.92
C ARG A 258 -8.71 15.07 10.92
N LEU A 259 -7.64 15.26 10.13
CA LEU A 259 -7.61 16.28 9.08
C LEU A 259 -8.57 15.93 7.94
N LEU A 260 -8.62 14.66 7.52
CA LEU A 260 -9.58 14.19 6.51
C LEU A 260 -11.03 14.38 6.95
N LEU A 261 -11.34 14.11 8.22
CA LEU A 261 -12.67 14.36 8.79
C LEU A 261 -12.99 15.86 8.83
N GLN A 262 -12.03 16.71 9.22
CA GLN A 262 -12.18 18.16 9.22
C GLN A 262 -12.48 18.68 7.81
N ILE A 263 -11.70 18.28 6.82
CA ILE A 263 -11.88 18.67 5.41
C ILE A 263 -13.28 18.28 4.93
N ARG A 264 -13.70 17.04 5.19
CA ARG A 264 -15.02 16.57 4.80
C ARG A 264 -16.13 17.37 5.48
N THR A 265 -16.04 17.61 6.78
CA THR A 265 -17.02 18.38 7.53
C THR A 265 -17.13 19.81 7.01
N MET A 266 -16.00 20.44 6.65
CA MET A 266 -16.01 21.76 6.02
C MET A 266 -16.65 21.74 4.62
N TRP A 267 -16.38 20.72 3.82
CA TRP A 267 -17.02 20.56 2.52
C TRP A 267 -18.54 20.48 2.60
N GLU A 268 -19.07 19.79 3.62
CA GLU A 268 -20.51 19.61 3.81
C GLU A 268 -21.21 20.83 4.42
N ASN A 269 -20.54 21.58 5.30
CA ASN A 269 -21.18 22.62 6.11
C ASN A 269 -20.72 24.06 5.79
N ASN A 270 -19.53 24.23 5.20
CA ASN A 270 -18.93 25.53 4.89
C ASN A 270 -17.96 25.41 3.72
N GLN A 271 -18.50 25.04 2.56
CA GLN A 271 -17.72 24.75 1.36
C GLN A 271 -16.92 25.97 0.87
N ASP A 272 -17.53 27.16 0.91
CA ASP A 272 -16.86 28.39 0.46
C ASP A 272 -15.61 28.66 1.28
N PHE A 273 -15.69 28.53 2.61
CA PHE A 273 -14.52 28.66 3.49
C PHE A 273 -13.41 27.67 3.15
N LEU A 274 -13.76 26.40 2.89
CA LEU A 274 -12.78 25.39 2.51
C LEU A 274 -12.10 25.71 1.16
N ILE A 275 -12.88 26.25 0.19
CA ILE A 275 -12.35 26.64 -1.13
C ILE A 275 -11.41 27.84 -1.02
N GLU A 276 -11.77 28.84 -0.21
CA GLU A 276 -10.96 30.04 0.04
C GLU A 276 -9.65 29.68 0.77
N ASN A 277 -9.67 28.70 1.67
CA ASN A 277 -8.51 28.25 2.44
C ASN A 277 -7.89 26.94 1.88
N TYR A 278 -8.12 26.63 0.60
CA TYR A 278 -7.67 25.41 -0.05
C TYR A 278 -6.19 25.14 0.18
N ASP A 279 -5.34 26.15 -0.02
CA ASP A 279 -3.88 26.00 0.04
C ASP A 279 -3.42 25.61 1.45
N GLU A 280 -4.03 26.15 2.52
CA GLU A 280 -3.72 25.77 3.91
C GLU A 280 -4.02 24.28 4.15
N TYR A 281 -5.22 23.83 3.78
CA TYR A 281 -5.61 22.43 3.97
C TYR A 281 -4.76 21.48 3.13
N PHE A 282 -4.46 21.91 1.90
CA PHE A 282 -3.62 21.13 0.99
C PHE A 282 -2.19 20.97 1.55
N GLU A 283 -1.54 22.06 1.97
CA GLU A 283 -0.18 22.01 2.53
C GLU A 283 -0.10 21.12 3.77
N ARG A 284 -1.04 21.23 4.69
CA ARG A 284 -1.12 20.39 5.89
C ARG A 284 -1.23 18.90 5.53
N LEU A 285 -2.11 18.58 4.57
CA LEU A 285 -2.33 17.21 4.12
C LEU A 285 -1.12 16.68 3.36
N PHE A 286 -0.58 17.46 2.43
CA PHE A 286 0.52 17.06 1.59
C PHE A 286 1.84 16.92 2.39
N HIS A 287 2.08 17.82 3.34
CA HIS A 287 3.20 17.69 4.26
C HIS A 287 3.11 16.38 5.08
N HIS A 288 1.93 16.06 5.61
CA HIS A 288 1.73 14.77 6.28
C HIS A 288 2.01 13.61 5.34
N PHE A 289 1.51 13.68 4.11
CA PHE A 289 1.61 12.62 3.11
C PHE A 289 3.05 12.30 2.74
N ILE A 290 3.87 13.29 2.41
CA ILE A 290 5.29 13.05 2.07
C ILE A 290 6.12 12.52 3.24
N ASN A 291 5.73 12.80 4.47
CA ASN A 291 6.43 12.35 5.66
C ASN A 291 5.94 10.99 6.20
N ASN A 292 4.80 10.46 5.72
CA ASN A 292 4.22 9.24 6.30
C ASN A 292 3.69 8.23 5.27
N ASN A 293 3.34 8.65 4.06
CA ASN A 293 2.53 7.85 3.14
C ASN A 293 3.20 7.53 1.81
N THR A 294 4.51 7.74 1.70
CA THR A 294 5.31 7.30 0.54
C THR A 294 5.85 5.90 0.78
N THR A 295 6.20 5.18 -0.29
CA THR A 295 6.79 3.83 -0.19
C THR A 295 8.05 3.80 0.66
N ILE A 296 8.92 4.81 0.57
CA ILE A 296 10.09 4.96 1.46
C ILE A 296 9.65 5.08 2.92
N LYS A 297 8.68 5.94 3.23
CA LYS A 297 8.21 6.15 4.61
C LYS A 297 7.51 4.92 5.18
N LEU A 298 6.79 4.19 4.35
CA LEU A 298 6.23 2.90 4.73
C LEU A 298 7.32 1.90 5.10
N ALA A 299 8.38 1.81 4.29
CA ALA A 299 9.51 0.91 4.57
C ALA A 299 10.31 1.33 5.81
N GLU A 300 10.50 2.64 6.03
CA GLU A 300 11.11 3.16 7.27
C GLU A 300 10.28 2.78 8.51
N TYR A 301 8.95 2.95 8.45
CA TYR A 301 8.04 2.52 9.51
C TYR A 301 8.13 1.01 9.75
N PHE A 302 8.03 0.21 8.68
CA PHE A 302 8.13 -1.25 8.75
C PHE A 302 9.44 -1.68 9.42
N MET A 303 10.57 -1.13 9.00
CA MET A 303 11.88 -1.45 9.55
C MET A 303 12.06 -0.98 11.00
N LYS A 304 11.45 0.14 11.37
CA LYS A 304 11.42 0.59 12.77
C LYS A 304 10.71 -0.41 13.67
N GLU A 305 9.51 -0.86 13.28
CA GLU A 305 8.74 -1.85 14.06
C GLU A 305 9.52 -3.19 14.18
N MET A 306 10.17 -3.64 13.09
CA MET A 306 11.02 -4.83 13.10
C MET A 306 12.25 -4.68 14.03
N ASN A 307 12.85 -3.50 14.09
CA ASN A 307 13.99 -3.23 14.96
C ASN A 307 13.58 -3.10 16.44
N ASP A 308 12.43 -2.49 16.71
CA ASP A 308 11.93 -2.33 18.08
C ASP A 308 11.51 -3.67 18.70
N ALA A 309 11.05 -4.63 17.89
CA ALA A 309 10.76 -6.00 18.32
C ALA A 309 12.00 -6.79 18.77
N LYS A 310 13.23 -6.33 18.47
CA LYS A 310 14.48 -6.95 18.91
C LYS A 310 14.85 -6.65 20.36
N LYS A 311 14.28 -5.59 20.92
CA LYS A 311 14.53 -5.15 22.30
C LYS A 311 13.65 -5.90 23.30
#